data_55ff0e3899d58c821da8d8013cd77804
#
_entry.id   55ff0e3899d58c821da8d8013cd77804
#
_cell.length_a   1.000
_cell.length_b   1.000
_cell.length_c   1.000
_cell.angle_alpha   90.00
_cell.angle_beta   90.00
_cell.angle_gamma   90.00
#
_symmetry.space_group_name_H-M   'P 1'
#
loop_
_entity.id
_entity.type
_entity.pdbx_description
1 polymer ?
#
loop_
_entity_poly.entity_id
_entity_poly.type
_entity_poly.pdbx_seq_one_letter_code
_entity_poly.pdbx_strand_id
1 'polypeptide(L)'
;MKLTYIILFLFINIFCSKIFSQTIAIVNVQSLIDNNKIYQKTVKDIEINQDKYLKDFNITENELTIKLNEIEESKLILSKEEINKQIEDYNNQLSQFSITIEEFNFHYQNEIIKIREVILNEILKLLEKYALENSVDLILDSTTYLIASNSLDITTDINSELEKLNLNLEYKDFEKN
;
A
#
# COMPACT_ATOMS: atom_id res chain seq x y z
N MET A 1 -16.22 71.24 -0.87
CA MET A 1 -15.67 70.39 0.18
C MET A 1 -16.46 69.10 0.46
N LYS A 2 -17.79 69.10 0.59
CA LYS A 2 -18.54 67.82 0.85
C LYS A 2 -18.46 66.82 -0.30
N LEU A 3 -18.43 67.23 -1.54
CA LEU A 3 -18.35 66.36 -2.72
C LEU A 3 -16.99 65.63 -2.83
N THR A 4 -15.90 66.29 -2.43
CA THR A 4 -14.56 65.72 -2.45
C THR A 4 -14.39 64.57 -1.42
N TYR A 5 -15.04 64.65 -0.26
CA TYR A 5 -15.05 63.58 0.74
C TYR A 5 -15.90 62.38 0.31
N ILE A 6 -16.98 62.62 -0.43
CA ILE A 6 -17.80 61.52 -0.97
C ILE A 6 -17.03 60.73 -2.05
N ILE A 7 -16.32 61.44 -2.93
CA ILE A 7 -15.48 60.78 -3.94
C ILE A 7 -14.32 60.00 -3.31
N LEU A 8 -13.68 60.57 -2.28
CA LEU A 8 -12.61 59.89 -1.55
C LEU A 8 -13.12 58.64 -0.81
N PHE A 9 -14.32 58.71 -0.21
CA PHE A 9 -14.94 57.55 0.45
C PHE A 9 -15.33 56.45 -0.54
N LEU A 10 -15.80 56.80 -1.71
CA LEU A 10 -16.09 55.86 -2.81
C LEU A 10 -14.80 55.20 -3.33
N PHE A 11 -13.71 55.93 -3.43
CA PHE A 11 -12.41 55.42 -3.89
C PHE A 11 -11.79 54.41 -2.88
N ILE A 12 -11.97 54.63 -1.58
CA ILE A 12 -11.49 53.72 -0.53
C ILE A 12 -12.22 52.36 -0.60
N ASN A 13 -13.49 52.31 -0.97
CA ASN A 13 -14.22 51.06 -1.12
C ASN A 13 -13.85 50.26 -2.37
N ILE A 14 -13.26 50.87 -3.39
CA ILE A 14 -12.80 50.19 -4.61
C ILE A 14 -11.46 49.47 -4.36
N PHE A 15 -10.68 49.92 -3.36
CA PHE A 15 -9.43 49.29 -2.91
C PHE A 15 -9.60 48.25 -1.82
N CYS A 16 -10.84 47.82 -1.49
CA CYS A 16 -11.06 46.62 -0.71
C CYS A 16 -10.63 45.46 -1.58
N SER A 17 -9.30 45.27 -1.65
CA SER A 17 -8.63 44.11 -2.25
C SER A 17 -9.34 42.87 -1.77
N LYS A 18 -9.77 42.01 -2.69
CA LYS A 18 -10.14 40.66 -2.40
C LYS A 18 -8.97 40.06 -1.59
N ILE A 19 -9.15 39.89 -0.31
CA ILE A 19 -8.24 39.09 0.49
C ILE A 19 -8.39 37.70 -0.10
N PHE A 20 -7.41 37.27 -0.89
CA PHE A 20 -7.30 35.88 -1.31
C PHE A 20 -7.01 35.09 -0.03
N SER A 21 -8.05 34.62 0.62
CA SER A 21 -7.90 33.60 1.66
C SER A 21 -7.51 32.31 0.96
N GLN A 22 -6.30 31.86 1.17
CA GLN A 22 -5.88 30.52 0.70
C GLN A 22 -6.77 29.48 1.39
N THR A 23 -7.39 28.65 0.60
CA THR A 23 -8.25 27.57 1.09
C THR A 23 -7.41 26.30 1.19
N ILE A 24 -7.23 25.82 2.43
CA ILE A 24 -6.47 24.59 2.71
C ILE A 24 -7.47 23.52 3.12
N ALA A 25 -7.27 22.31 2.63
CA ALA A 25 -7.96 21.11 3.09
C ALA A 25 -6.94 20.07 3.58
N ILE A 26 -7.40 19.13 4.38
CA ILE A 26 -6.60 18.00 4.86
C ILE A 26 -7.30 16.69 4.54
N VAL A 27 -6.51 15.65 4.34
CA VAL A 27 -7.02 14.32 4.02
C VAL A 27 -6.16 13.25 4.69
N ASN A 28 -6.76 12.14 5.11
CA ASN A 28 -6.04 10.96 5.56
C ASN A 28 -6.04 9.90 4.45
N VAL A 29 -5.03 9.98 3.57
CA VAL A 29 -4.87 9.07 2.43
C VAL A 29 -4.73 7.62 2.87
N GLN A 30 -3.97 7.36 3.95
CA GLN A 30 -3.81 6.01 4.50
C GLN A 30 -5.16 5.41 4.91
N SER A 31 -5.97 6.18 5.63
CA SER A 31 -7.30 5.76 6.05
C SER A 31 -8.24 5.47 4.88
N LEU A 32 -8.16 6.27 3.80
CA LEU A 32 -8.94 6.04 2.58
C LEU A 32 -8.60 4.69 1.93
N ILE A 33 -7.32 4.34 1.87
CA ILE A 33 -6.86 3.06 1.32
C ILE A 33 -7.28 1.91 2.22
N ASP A 34 -6.94 1.97 3.51
CA ASP A 34 -7.10 0.86 4.45
C ASP A 34 -8.59 0.54 4.73
N ASN A 35 -9.48 1.55 4.67
CA ASN A 35 -10.91 1.35 4.87
C ASN A 35 -11.68 1.03 3.57
N ASN A 36 -11.02 1.05 2.41
CA ASN A 36 -11.69 0.70 1.16
C ASN A 36 -12.03 -0.79 1.10
N LYS A 37 -13.31 -1.10 0.92
CA LYS A 37 -13.83 -2.49 0.97
C LYS A 37 -13.25 -3.39 -0.14
N ILE A 38 -13.01 -2.83 -1.33
CA ILE A 38 -12.45 -3.59 -2.46
C ILE A 38 -10.99 -3.91 -2.15
N TYR A 39 -10.22 -2.93 -1.63
CA TYR A 39 -8.84 -3.14 -1.20
C TYR A 39 -8.74 -4.21 -0.11
N GLN A 40 -9.53 -4.09 0.96
CA GLN A 40 -9.55 -5.08 2.06
C GLN A 40 -9.88 -6.48 1.55
N LYS A 41 -10.86 -6.60 0.63
CA LYS A 41 -11.23 -7.89 0.04
C LYS A 41 -10.06 -8.46 -0.76
N THR A 42 -9.43 -7.65 -1.62
CA THR A 42 -8.31 -8.11 -2.46
C THR A 42 -7.12 -8.54 -1.61
N VAL A 43 -6.77 -7.78 -0.54
CA VAL A 43 -5.70 -8.18 0.40
C VAL A 43 -6.05 -9.50 1.09
N LYS A 44 -7.29 -9.68 1.52
CA LYS A 44 -7.73 -10.94 2.11
C LYS A 44 -7.67 -12.12 1.14
N ASP A 45 -8.00 -11.92 -0.12
CA ASP A 45 -7.88 -12.95 -1.15
C ASP A 45 -6.40 -13.33 -1.38
N ILE A 46 -5.48 -12.35 -1.34
CA ILE A 46 -4.03 -12.58 -1.36
C ILE A 46 -3.61 -13.43 -0.15
N GLU A 47 -4.02 -13.08 1.07
CA GLU A 47 -3.70 -13.83 2.28
C GLU A 47 -4.16 -15.30 2.19
N ILE A 48 -5.37 -15.53 1.68
CA ILE A 48 -5.90 -16.88 1.49
C ILE A 48 -5.04 -17.69 0.50
N ASN A 49 -4.54 -17.06 -0.55
CA ASN A 49 -3.66 -17.73 -1.50
C ASN A 49 -2.27 -17.97 -0.90
N GLN A 50 -1.72 -17.02 -0.16
CA GLN A 50 -0.47 -17.21 0.58
C GLN A 50 -0.55 -18.39 1.55
N ASP A 51 -1.64 -18.54 2.28
CA ASP A 51 -1.85 -19.64 3.24
C ASP A 51 -1.78 -21.05 2.60
N LYS A 52 -2.15 -21.17 1.32
CA LYS A 52 -2.01 -22.44 0.58
C LYS A 52 -0.53 -22.80 0.40
N TYR A 53 0.27 -21.83 -0.07
CA TYR A 53 1.71 -22.03 -0.27
C TYR A 53 2.46 -22.24 1.04
N LEU A 54 2.08 -21.53 2.12
CA LEU A 54 2.70 -21.73 3.44
C LEU A 54 2.52 -23.14 3.98
N LYS A 55 1.41 -23.80 3.67
CA LYS A 55 1.23 -25.23 4.02
C LYS A 55 2.20 -26.13 3.26
N ASP A 56 2.39 -25.89 1.97
CA ASP A 56 3.32 -26.64 1.15
C ASP A 56 4.77 -26.38 1.58
N PHE A 57 5.10 -25.14 1.96
CA PHE A 57 6.42 -24.81 2.51
C PHE A 57 6.70 -25.52 3.84
N ASN A 58 5.72 -25.60 4.73
CA ASN A 58 5.86 -26.35 5.98
C ASN A 58 6.10 -27.86 5.73
N ILE A 59 5.48 -28.44 4.70
CA ILE A 59 5.74 -29.83 4.30
C ILE A 59 7.19 -29.97 3.83
N THR A 60 7.64 -29.11 2.93
CA THR A 60 9.02 -29.14 2.41
C THR A 60 10.06 -28.92 3.51
N GLU A 61 9.81 -28.02 4.46
CA GLU A 61 10.69 -27.77 5.62
C GLU A 61 10.81 -29.03 6.50
N ASN A 62 9.69 -29.71 6.75
CA ASN A 62 9.70 -30.97 7.49
C ASN A 62 10.46 -32.09 6.75
N GLU A 63 10.29 -32.21 5.43
CA GLU A 63 11.02 -33.18 4.60
C GLU A 63 12.54 -32.92 4.63
N LEU A 64 12.96 -31.66 4.56
CA LEU A 64 14.37 -31.26 4.69
C LEU A 64 14.91 -31.59 6.11
N THR A 65 14.10 -31.38 7.13
CA THR A 65 14.48 -31.75 8.52
C THR A 65 14.67 -33.26 8.69
N ILE A 66 13.76 -34.04 8.14
CA ILE A 66 13.87 -35.51 8.16
C ILE A 66 15.14 -35.94 7.41
N LYS A 67 15.36 -35.40 6.21
CA LYS A 67 16.53 -35.71 5.39
C LYS A 67 17.86 -35.40 6.10
N LEU A 68 17.92 -34.27 6.82
CA LEU A 68 19.10 -33.92 7.62
C LEU A 68 19.37 -34.95 8.72
N ASN A 69 18.31 -35.38 9.43
CA ASN A 69 18.43 -36.43 10.47
C ASN A 69 18.89 -37.76 9.89
N GLU A 70 18.36 -38.17 8.74
CA GLU A 70 18.79 -39.39 8.03
C GLU A 70 20.28 -39.35 7.64
N ILE A 71 20.77 -38.17 7.17
CA ILE A 71 22.19 -37.96 6.88
C ILE A 71 23.04 -38.12 8.16
N GLU A 72 22.60 -37.53 9.27
CA GLU A 72 23.31 -37.66 10.55
C GLU A 72 23.38 -39.12 11.03
N GLU A 73 22.30 -39.89 10.94
CA GLU A 73 22.28 -41.33 11.29
C GLU A 73 23.15 -42.16 10.35
N SER A 74 23.16 -41.82 9.06
CA SER A 74 23.92 -42.52 8.03
C SER A 74 25.45 -42.40 8.18
N LYS A 75 25.93 -41.38 8.91
CA LYS A 75 27.39 -41.15 9.15
C LYS A 75 28.09 -42.34 9.81
N LEU A 76 27.34 -43.20 10.51
CA LEU A 76 27.89 -44.40 11.17
C LEU A 76 28.03 -45.59 10.23
N ILE A 77 27.39 -45.56 9.06
CA ILE A 77 27.20 -46.75 8.20
C ILE A 77 27.81 -46.53 6.81
N LEU A 78 27.71 -45.33 6.28
CA LEU A 78 28.11 -44.98 4.91
C LEU A 78 29.55 -44.51 4.82
N SER A 79 30.14 -44.63 3.64
CA SER A 79 31.45 -44.07 3.31
C SER A 79 31.40 -42.52 3.31
N LYS A 80 32.57 -41.89 3.50
CA LYS A 80 32.68 -40.42 3.42
C LYS A 80 32.22 -39.85 2.10
N GLU A 81 32.43 -40.55 1.01
CA GLU A 81 32.03 -40.11 -0.33
C GLU A 81 30.51 -40.09 -0.48
N GLU A 82 29.84 -41.14 0.00
CA GLU A 82 28.37 -41.22 0.01
C GLU A 82 27.72 -40.15 0.90
N ILE A 83 28.28 -39.91 2.07
CA ILE A 83 27.84 -38.84 2.97
C ILE A 83 28.00 -37.45 2.33
N ASN A 84 29.15 -37.18 1.73
CA ASN A 84 29.38 -35.91 1.07
C ASN A 84 28.38 -35.64 -0.07
N LYS A 85 28.04 -36.67 -0.83
CA LYS A 85 27.02 -36.58 -1.87
C LYS A 85 25.62 -36.28 -1.32
N GLN A 86 25.26 -36.91 -0.20
CA GLN A 86 23.97 -36.62 0.47
C GLN A 86 23.92 -35.20 1.02
N ILE A 87 25.02 -34.70 1.60
CA ILE A 87 25.14 -33.34 2.11
C ILE A 87 25.04 -32.35 0.96
N GLU A 88 25.69 -32.60 -0.16
CA GLU A 88 25.61 -31.74 -1.34
C GLU A 88 24.16 -31.64 -1.87
N ASP A 89 23.49 -32.79 -2.00
CA ASP A 89 22.10 -32.84 -2.46
C ASP A 89 21.16 -32.12 -1.47
N TYR A 90 21.33 -32.33 -0.16
CA TYR A 90 20.60 -31.58 0.86
C TYR A 90 20.81 -30.05 0.76
N ASN A 91 22.06 -29.61 0.63
CA ASN A 91 22.37 -28.20 0.52
C ASN A 91 21.76 -27.58 -0.75
N ASN A 92 21.76 -28.31 -1.86
CA ASN A 92 21.12 -27.85 -3.10
C ASN A 92 19.60 -27.70 -2.93
N GLN A 93 18.94 -28.66 -2.28
CA GLN A 93 17.49 -28.59 -2.00
C GLN A 93 17.16 -27.47 -1.01
N LEU A 94 17.95 -27.31 0.05
CA LEU A 94 17.78 -26.22 1.01
C LEU A 94 17.95 -24.84 0.33
N SER A 95 18.98 -24.71 -0.51
CA SER A 95 19.21 -23.47 -1.26
C SER A 95 18.03 -23.15 -2.19
N GLN A 96 17.56 -24.14 -2.95
CA GLN A 96 16.41 -23.95 -3.84
C GLN A 96 15.14 -23.60 -3.08
N PHE A 97 14.90 -24.24 -1.94
CA PHE A 97 13.77 -23.92 -1.08
C PHE A 97 13.83 -22.48 -0.54
N SER A 98 15.01 -22.05 -0.09
CA SER A 98 15.24 -20.68 0.38
C SER A 98 14.96 -19.65 -0.71
N ILE A 99 15.43 -19.89 -1.92
CA ILE A 99 15.17 -19.03 -3.09
C ILE A 99 13.65 -18.95 -3.37
N THR A 100 12.98 -20.11 -3.35
CA THR A 100 11.51 -20.14 -3.58
C THR A 100 10.74 -19.32 -2.54
N ILE A 101 11.12 -19.37 -1.27
CA ILE A 101 10.50 -18.54 -0.22
C ILE A 101 10.77 -17.05 -0.45
N GLU A 102 11.99 -16.70 -0.85
CA GLU A 102 12.34 -15.29 -1.14
C GLU A 102 11.53 -14.75 -2.33
N GLU A 103 11.47 -15.51 -3.43
CA GLU A 103 10.68 -15.16 -4.62
C GLU A 103 9.18 -15.04 -4.28
N PHE A 104 8.64 -15.95 -3.48
CA PHE A 104 7.26 -15.91 -3.00
C PHE A 104 6.96 -14.63 -2.19
N ASN A 105 7.80 -14.31 -1.22
CA ASN A 105 7.63 -13.12 -0.39
C ASN A 105 7.72 -11.84 -1.23
N PHE A 106 8.69 -11.77 -2.12
CA PHE A 106 8.89 -10.63 -3.02
C PHE A 106 7.71 -10.47 -3.99
N HIS A 107 7.20 -11.56 -4.53
CA HIS A 107 6.05 -11.54 -5.44
C HIS A 107 4.82 -10.89 -4.77
N TYR A 108 4.38 -11.41 -3.64
CA TYR A 108 3.17 -10.88 -2.99
C TYR A 108 3.35 -9.47 -2.41
N GLN A 109 4.56 -9.15 -1.93
CA GLN A 109 4.87 -7.79 -1.54
C GLN A 109 4.69 -6.80 -2.70
N ASN A 110 5.18 -7.16 -3.89
CA ASN A 110 5.01 -6.35 -5.09
C ASN A 110 3.54 -6.28 -5.55
N GLU A 111 2.78 -7.36 -5.46
CA GLU A 111 1.35 -7.33 -5.81
C GLU A 111 0.56 -6.40 -4.88
N ILE A 112 0.82 -6.42 -3.56
CA ILE A 112 0.22 -5.48 -2.60
C ILE A 112 0.59 -4.03 -2.93
N ILE A 113 1.85 -3.76 -3.28
CA ILE A 113 2.28 -2.41 -3.70
C ILE A 113 1.51 -1.96 -4.94
N LYS A 114 1.39 -2.80 -5.97
CA LYS A 114 0.67 -2.48 -7.21
C LYS A 114 -0.81 -2.14 -6.96
N ILE A 115 -1.52 -2.98 -6.21
CA ILE A 115 -2.94 -2.69 -5.91
C ILE A 115 -3.11 -1.42 -5.10
N ARG A 116 -2.15 -1.13 -4.20
CA ARG A 116 -2.12 0.10 -3.43
C ARG A 116 -1.89 1.34 -4.30
N GLU A 117 -1.00 1.24 -5.29
CA GLU A 117 -0.75 2.30 -6.27
C GLU A 117 -1.99 2.59 -7.13
N VAL A 118 -2.74 1.56 -7.53
CA VAL A 118 -3.97 1.73 -8.30
C VAL A 118 -4.98 2.57 -7.50
N ILE A 119 -5.25 2.20 -6.25
CA ILE A 119 -6.20 2.94 -5.41
C ILE A 119 -5.70 4.35 -5.07
N LEU A 120 -4.40 4.51 -4.81
CA LEU A 120 -3.79 5.82 -4.57
C LEU A 120 -3.99 6.77 -5.77
N ASN A 121 -3.79 6.27 -6.98
CA ASN A 121 -3.99 7.06 -8.19
C ASN A 121 -5.45 7.52 -8.35
N GLU A 122 -6.42 6.69 -8.00
CA GLU A 122 -7.83 7.11 -8.03
C GLU A 122 -8.14 8.14 -6.93
N ILE A 123 -7.58 7.99 -5.73
CA ILE A 123 -7.68 8.99 -4.66
C ILE A 123 -7.11 10.33 -5.13
N LEU A 124 -5.93 10.35 -5.77
CA LEU A 124 -5.32 11.57 -6.28
C LEU A 124 -6.21 12.28 -7.32
N LYS A 125 -6.86 11.54 -8.21
CA LYS A 125 -7.82 12.11 -9.18
C LYS A 125 -9.05 12.72 -8.47
N LEU A 126 -9.55 12.06 -7.42
CA LEU A 126 -10.67 12.58 -6.64
C LEU A 126 -10.27 13.87 -5.87
N LEU A 127 -9.06 13.91 -5.32
CA LEU A 127 -8.53 15.09 -4.63
C LEU A 127 -8.35 16.26 -5.60
N GLU A 128 -7.82 16.02 -6.79
CA GLU A 128 -7.68 17.04 -7.84
C GLU A 128 -9.05 17.60 -8.24
N LYS A 129 -10.02 16.73 -8.50
CA LYS A 129 -11.41 17.13 -8.81
C LYS A 129 -12.01 17.95 -7.66
N TYR A 130 -11.87 17.50 -6.43
CA TYR A 130 -12.38 18.20 -5.25
C TYR A 130 -11.76 19.59 -5.11
N ALA A 131 -10.45 19.73 -5.30
CA ALA A 131 -9.74 20.99 -5.23
C ALA A 131 -10.28 22.00 -6.27
N LEU A 132 -10.50 21.54 -7.50
CA LEU A 132 -11.05 22.39 -8.57
C LEU A 132 -12.50 22.82 -8.27
N GLU A 133 -13.36 21.90 -7.84
CA GLU A 133 -14.79 22.16 -7.60
C GLU A 133 -15.02 23.07 -6.38
N ASN A 134 -14.14 23.00 -5.36
CA ASN A 134 -14.27 23.72 -4.09
C ASN A 134 -13.29 24.88 -3.95
N SER A 135 -12.54 25.22 -5.00
CA SER A 135 -11.52 26.29 -4.97
C SER A 135 -10.53 26.11 -3.81
N VAL A 136 -10.05 24.88 -3.61
CA VAL A 136 -9.04 24.56 -2.63
C VAL A 136 -7.65 24.75 -3.26
N ASP A 137 -6.81 25.58 -2.62
CA ASP A 137 -5.48 25.91 -3.13
C ASP A 137 -4.43 24.88 -2.74
N LEU A 138 -4.65 24.17 -1.60
CA LEU A 138 -3.69 23.20 -1.07
C LEU A 138 -4.42 22.08 -0.31
N ILE A 139 -4.09 20.83 -0.63
CA ILE A 139 -4.51 19.66 0.15
C ILE A 139 -3.28 19.05 0.80
N LEU A 140 -3.33 18.82 2.12
CA LEU A 140 -2.26 18.21 2.90
C LEU A 140 -2.68 16.83 3.39
N ASP A 141 -1.76 15.88 3.32
CA ASP A 141 -1.96 14.59 3.97
C ASP A 141 -1.82 14.69 5.50
N SER A 142 -2.56 13.87 6.23
CA SER A 142 -2.60 13.84 7.69
C SER A 142 -1.23 13.60 8.35
N THR A 143 -0.26 13.07 7.61
CA THR A 143 1.12 12.84 8.08
C THR A 143 2.00 14.10 8.05
N THR A 144 1.53 15.19 7.43
CA THR A 144 2.33 16.40 7.18
C THR A 144 2.06 17.56 8.15
N TYR A 145 1.09 17.43 9.04
CA TYR A 145 0.75 18.45 10.03
C TYR A 145 0.59 17.86 11.44
N LEU A 146 0.70 18.70 12.47
CA LEU A 146 0.54 18.27 13.87
C LEU A 146 -0.88 18.50 14.40
N ILE A 147 -1.49 19.63 14.04
CA ILE A 147 -2.82 20.05 14.50
C ILE A 147 -3.53 20.76 13.35
N ALA A 148 -4.78 20.38 13.12
CA ALA A 148 -5.68 21.07 12.19
C ALA A 148 -7.11 21.08 12.73
N SER A 149 -7.95 21.96 12.23
CA SER A 149 -9.38 21.96 12.53
C SER A 149 -10.08 20.82 11.77
N ASN A 150 -11.01 20.13 12.44
CA ASN A 150 -11.84 19.10 11.80
C ASN A 150 -12.65 19.66 10.60
N SER A 151 -12.90 20.96 10.56
CA SER A 151 -13.60 21.61 9.44
C SER A 151 -12.79 21.64 8.15
N LEU A 152 -11.48 21.34 8.22
CA LEU A 152 -10.61 21.25 7.05
C LEU A 152 -10.50 19.81 6.51
N ASP A 153 -10.98 18.84 7.28
CA ASP A 153 -10.86 17.41 6.94
C ASP A 153 -11.92 17.00 5.92
N ILE A 154 -11.45 16.65 4.72
CA ILE A 154 -12.26 16.19 3.60
C ILE A 154 -12.22 14.67 3.41
N THR A 155 -11.62 13.92 4.34
CA THR A 155 -11.46 12.46 4.21
C THR A 155 -12.81 11.76 3.98
N THR A 156 -13.85 12.16 4.70
CA THR A 156 -15.19 11.57 4.55
C THR A 156 -15.81 11.84 3.18
N ASP A 157 -15.61 13.05 2.65
CA ASP A 157 -16.14 13.44 1.35
C ASP A 157 -15.45 12.64 0.24
N ILE A 158 -14.12 12.57 0.28
CA ILE A 158 -13.33 11.77 -0.66
C ILE A 158 -13.67 10.28 -0.55
N ASN A 159 -13.82 9.74 0.68
CA ASN A 159 -14.23 8.35 0.87
C ASN A 159 -15.59 8.05 0.21
N SER A 160 -16.54 8.97 0.35
CA SER A 160 -17.87 8.82 -0.24
C SER A 160 -17.83 8.78 -1.78
N GLU A 161 -16.92 9.51 -2.41
CA GLU A 161 -16.70 9.45 -3.86
C GLU A 161 -15.93 8.19 -4.26
N LEU A 162 -14.91 7.80 -3.48
CA LEU A 162 -14.12 6.60 -3.72
C LEU A 162 -14.97 5.32 -3.68
N GLU A 163 -15.93 5.23 -2.77
CA GLU A 163 -16.85 4.09 -2.66
C GLU A 163 -17.79 3.93 -3.86
N LYS A 164 -18.00 4.99 -4.66
CA LYS A 164 -18.81 4.93 -5.89
C LYS A 164 -18.04 4.39 -7.09
N LEU A 165 -16.71 4.35 -6.99
CA LEU A 165 -15.86 3.85 -8.07
C LEU A 165 -15.88 2.32 -8.10
N ASN A 166 -15.94 1.78 -9.31
CA ASN A 166 -15.72 0.35 -9.53
C ASN A 166 -14.22 0.10 -9.74
N LEU A 167 -13.48 -0.01 -8.62
CA LEU A 167 -12.04 -0.26 -8.67
C LEU A 167 -11.76 -1.68 -9.16
N ASN A 168 -10.89 -1.80 -10.16
CA ASN A 168 -10.36 -3.09 -10.59
C ASN A 168 -8.98 -3.31 -9.95
N LEU A 169 -8.95 -4.00 -8.82
CA LEU A 169 -7.74 -4.34 -8.07
C LEU A 169 -7.39 -5.81 -8.33
N GLU A 170 -6.78 -6.07 -9.49
CA GLU A 170 -6.31 -7.40 -9.86
C GLU A 170 -4.90 -7.63 -9.34
N TYR A 171 -4.63 -8.85 -8.88
CA TYR A 171 -3.30 -9.33 -8.54
C TYR A 171 -3.03 -10.66 -9.27
N LYS A 172 -1.76 -11.02 -9.40
CA LYS A 172 -1.34 -12.30 -9.95
C LYS A 172 -0.98 -13.25 -8.81
N ASP A 173 -1.39 -14.50 -8.96
CA ASP A 173 -0.99 -15.53 -8.02
C ASP A 173 0.48 -15.91 -8.23
N PHE A 174 1.14 -16.42 -7.20
CA PHE A 174 2.51 -16.88 -7.29
C PHE A 174 2.56 -18.19 -8.10
N GLU A 175 3.46 -18.27 -9.08
CA GLU A 175 3.74 -19.48 -9.83
C GLU A 175 5.12 -19.99 -9.44
N LYS A 176 5.17 -21.19 -8.86
CA LYS A 176 6.43 -21.86 -8.51
C LYS A 176 7.12 -22.30 -9.81
N ASN A 177 8.29 -21.73 -10.10
CA ASN A 177 9.14 -22.12 -11.22
C ASN A 177 9.78 -23.51 -11.02
#